data_46418f6ff820cc5f019e214446bac771
#
_entry.id   46418f6ff820cc5f019e214446bac771
#
_cell.length_a   1.000
_cell.length_b   1.000
_cell.length_c   1.000
_cell.angle_alpha   90.00
_cell.angle_beta   90.00
_cell.angle_gamma   90.00
#
_symmetry.space_group_name_H-M   'P 1'
#
loop_
_entity.id
_entity.type
_entity.pdbx_description
1 polymer ?
#
loop_
_entity_poly.entity_id
_entity_poly.type
_entity_poly.pdbx_seq_one_letter_code
_entity_poly.pdbx_strand_id
1 'polypeptide(L)'
;IITATGLGCLTDTEKFLNNLLDNEERMLNPTPFIQSTFNTIGAQIALIHQIHAYNMTYVHRGLSFESALLDAMMKIGEGSENILVGAIDEMTETCYTIQQRLGMLKGIEAGEGAQFFLLSREAGEHPLAEIQGIETFIGKQTTEEISSRIIRFLQRNGLECQDIQWLVTGKNK
;
A
#
# COMPACT_ATOMS: atom_id res chain seq x y z
N ILE A 1 -11.30 3.57 7.14
CA ILE A 1 -10.73 2.95 5.94
C ILE A 1 -9.40 3.61 5.68
N ILE A 2 -8.34 2.81 5.49
CA ILE A 2 -7.02 3.31 5.13
C ILE A 2 -6.53 2.52 3.92
N THR A 3 -6.26 3.20 2.83
CA THR A 3 -5.80 2.57 1.59
C THR A 3 -4.38 3.00 1.26
N ALA A 4 -3.69 2.18 0.50
CA ALA A 4 -2.34 2.44 0.03
C ALA A 4 -2.24 2.12 -1.46
N THR A 5 -1.43 2.88 -2.17
CA THR A 5 -1.08 2.58 -3.56
C THR A 5 0.27 3.17 -3.91
N GLY A 6 1.00 2.54 -4.79
CA GLY A 6 2.25 3.06 -5.33
C GLY A 6 2.04 3.91 -6.58
N LEU A 7 1.12 3.48 -7.44
CA LEU A 7 0.91 4.05 -8.77
C LEU A 7 -0.55 4.50 -9.03
N GLY A 8 -1.49 4.08 -8.19
CA GLY A 8 -2.92 4.43 -8.34
C GLY A 8 -3.64 3.60 -9.41
N CYS A 9 -4.76 4.14 -9.89
CA CYS A 9 -5.60 3.54 -10.92
C CYS A 9 -5.05 3.91 -12.32
N LEU A 10 -4.09 3.13 -12.81
CA LEU A 10 -3.37 3.44 -14.06
C LEU A 10 -4.26 3.40 -15.29
N THR A 11 -5.19 2.44 -15.39
CA THR A 11 -6.10 2.33 -16.54
C THR A 11 -6.95 3.59 -16.73
N ASP A 12 -7.51 4.13 -15.65
CA ASP A 12 -8.31 5.35 -15.72
C ASP A 12 -7.45 6.59 -15.90
N THR A 13 -6.22 6.59 -15.36
CA THR A 13 -5.24 7.64 -15.64
C THR A 13 -4.89 7.69 -17.13
N GLU A 14 -4.61 6.55 -17.75
CA GLU A 14 -4.32 6.49 -19.19
C GLU A 14 -5.53 6.89 -20.05
N LYS A 15 -6.74 6.44 -19.70
CA LYS A 15 -7.97 6.88 -20.36
C LYS A 15 -8.15 8.40 -20.28
N PHE A 16 -7.92 8.97 -19.11
CA PHE A 16 -8.04 10.42 -18.94
C PHE A 16 -7.02 11.18 -19.79
N LEU A 17 -5.75 10.76 -19.76
CA LEU A 17 -4.68 11.41 -20.52
C LEU A 17 -4.90 11.26 -22.04
N ASN A 18 -5.30 10.09 -22.51
CA ASN A 18 -5.61 9.88 -23.92
C ASN A 18 -6.81 10.74 -24.37
N ASN A 19 -7.88 10.78 -23.58
CA ASN A 19 -9.03 11.65 -23.89
C ASN A 19 -8.64 13.14 -23.94
N LEU A 20 -7.70 13.56 -23.09
CA LEU A 20 -7.21 14.94 -23.08
C LEU A 20 -6.45 15.27 -24.36
N LEU A 21 -5.62 14.35 -24.84
CA LEU A 21 -4.89 14.49 -26.09
C LEU A 21 -5.81 14.43 -27.32
N ASP A 22 -6.69 13.42 -27.38
CA ASP A 22 -7.58 13.17 -28.54
C ASP A 22 -8.61 14.28 -28.74
N ASN A 23 -9.06 14.91 -27.65
CA ASN A 23 -10.07 15.99 -27.70
C ASN A 23 -9.44 17.40 -27.62
N GLU A 24 -8.14 17.55 -27.77
CA GLU A 24 -7.45 18.83 -27.69
C GLU A 24 -7.86 19.64 -26.43
N GLU A 25 -7.94 18.96 -25.28
CA GLU A 25 -8.36 19.53 -23.98
C GLU A 25 -9.81 20.05 -23.95
N ARG A 26 -10.66 19.64 -24.89
CA ARG A 26 -12.06 20.09 -24.98
C ARG A 26 -13.03 18.97 -24.67
N MET A 27 -14.19 19.33 -24.12
CA MET A 27 -15.34 18.43 -23.89
C MET A 27 -14.93 17.12 -23.16
N LEU A 28 -14.06 17.23 -22.15
CA LEU A 28 -13.54 16.08 -21.42
C LEU A 28 -14.62 15.44 -20.53
N ASN A 29 -14.68 14.11 -20.58
CA ASN A 29 -15.48 13.35 -19.63
C ASN A 29 -14.80 13.37 -18.25
N PRO A 30 -15.47 13.86 -17.19
CA PRO A 30 -14.86 13.93 -15.85
C PRO A 30 -14.71 12.56 -15.17
N THR A 31 -15.41 11.52 -15.63
CA THR A 31 -15.42 10.22 -14.97
C THR A 31 -14.02 9.57 -14.88
N PRO A 32 -13.24 9.46 -15.98
CA PRO A 32 -11.88 8.91 -15.89
C PRO A 32 -10.96 9.74 -14.97
N PHE A 33 -11.14 11.08 -14.94
CA PHE A 33 -10.37 11.94 -14.02
C PHE A 33 -10.69 11.60 -12.55
N ILE A 34 -11.96 11.52 -12.19
CA ILE A 34 -12.37 11.16 -10.83
C ILE A 34 -11.85 9.78 -10.46
N GLN A 35 -11.93 8.82 -11.38
CA GLN A 35 -11.49 7.45 -11.15
C GLN A 35 -9.96 7.30 -11.10
N SER A 36 -9.21 8.20 -11.70
CA SER A 36 -7.74 8.18 -11.69
C SER A 36 -7.12 8.71 -10.39
N THR A 37 -7.90 9.35 -9.51
CA THR A 37 -7.35 9.89 -8.26
C THR A 37 -6.98 8.78 -7.28
N PHE A 38 -5.87 8.94 -6.58
CA PHE A 38 -5.31 7.91 -5.69
C PHE A 38 -6.26 7.47 -4.57
N ASN A 39 -7.14 8.36 -4.12
CA ASN A 39 -8.11 8.08 -3.05
C ASN A 39 -9.41 7.44 -3.55
N THR A 40 -9.56 7.22 -4.85
CA THR A 40 -10.81 6.72 -5.44
C THR A 40 -11.28 5.42 -4.80
N ILE A 41 -10.40 4.45 -4.61
CA ILE A 41 -10.79 3.13 -4.09
C ILE A 41 -11.32 3.26 -2.65
N GLY A 42 -10.60 3.96 -1.77
CA GLY A 42 -11.06 4.21 -0.39
C GLY A 42 -12.39 4.98 -0.35
N ALA A 43 -12.55 5.96 -1.24
CA ALA A 43 -13.78 6.72 -1.36
C ALA A 43 -14.95 5.87 -1.88
N GLN A 44 -14.73 5.01 -2.88
CA GLN A 44 -15.74 4.09 -3.41
C GLN A 44 -16.21 3.09 -2.35
N ILE A 45 -15.28 2.49 -1.59
CA ILE A 45 -15.64 1.60 -0.48
C ILE A 45 -16.50 2.34 0.55
N ALA A 46 -16.10 3.55 0.94
CA ALA A 46 -16.85 4.36 1.89
C ALA A 46 -18.25 4.70 1.37
N LEU A 47 -18.37 5.08 0.10
CA LEU A 47 -19.64 5.45 -0.53
C LEU A 47 -20.59 4.26 -0.63
N ILE A 48 -20.12 3.10 -1.10
CA ILE A 48 -20.94 1.89 -1.28
C ILE A 48 -21.46 1.40 0.08
N HIS A 49 -20.64 1.44 1.10
CA HIS A 49 -20.97 0.95 2.43
C HIS A 49 -21.49 2.04 3.38
N GLN A 50 -21.67 3.28 2.90
CA GLN A 50 -22.13 4.44 3.68
C GLN A 50 -21.27 4.67 4.95
N ILE A 51 -19.97 4.48 4.83
CA ILE A 51 -19.02 4.66 5.95
C ILE A 51 -18.58 6.13 5.97
N HIS A 52 -18.97 6.85 7.02
CA HIS A 52 -18.64 8.27 7.24
C HIS A 52 -17.48 8.47 8.23
N ALA A 53 -16.72 7.42 8.49
CA ALA A 53 -15.58 7.44 9.39
C ALA A 53 -14.29 7.88 8.67
N TYR A 54 -13.19 7.87 9.41
CA TYR A 54 -11.87 8.19 8.90
C TYR A 54 -11.54 7.44 7.60
N ASN A 55 -11.09 8.18 6.59
CA ASN A 55 -10.72 7.64 5.29
C ASN A 55 -9.46 8.34 4.80
N MET A 56 -8.37 7.60 4.65
CA MET A 56 -7.07 8.12 4.26
C MET A 56 -6.44 7.23 3.19
N THR A 57 -5.68 7.85 2.29
CA THR A 57 -4.91 7.12 1.27
C THR A 57 -3.45 7.53 1.30
N TYR A 58 -2.58 6.54 1.40
CA TYR A 58 -1.13 6.72 1.40
C TYR A 58 -0.54 6.41 0.03
N VAL A 59 0.29 7.36 -0.46
CA VAL A 59 0.95 7.27 -1.76
C VAL A 59 2.44 7.54 -1.58
N HIS A 60 3.17 6.56 -1.08
CA HIS A 60 4.61 6.62 -0.80
C HIS A 60 5.39 5.61 -1.63
N ARG A 61 4.89 5.24 -2.82
CA ARG A 61 5.48 4.21 -3.68
C ARG A 61 5.65 2.88 -2.92
N GLY A 62 6.88 2.37 -2.83
CA GLY A 62 7.18 1.09 -2.19
C GLY A 62 6.97 1.05 -0.67
N LEU A 63 6.64 2.17 -0.01
CA LEU A 63 6.34 2.23 1.43
C LEU A 63 4.88 2.63 1.71
N SER A 64 4.02 2.56 0.69
CA SER A 64 2.63 3.01 0.83
C SER A 64 1.86 2.15 1.82
N PHE A 65 1.98 0.83 1.72
CA PHE A 65 1.26 -0.09 2.60
C PHE A 65 1.76 -0.01 4.05
N GLU A 66 3.08 0.05 4.25
CA GLU A 66 3.67 0.19 5.57
C GLU A 66 3.23 1.49 6.26
N SER A 67 3.11 2.58 5.49
CA SER A 67 2.59 3.86 6.02
C SER A 67 1.12 3.76 6.40
N ALA A 68 0.30 3.11 5.58
CA ALA A 68 -1.11 2.88 5.85
C ALA A 68 -1.30 1.97 7.07
N LEU A 69 -0.48 0.93 7.19
CA LEU A 69 -0.52 0.00 8.30
C LEU A 69 -0.11 0.68 9.62
N LEU A 70 0.92 1.53 9.59
CA LEU A 70 1.34 2.30 10.75
C LEU A 70 0.21 3.22 11.24
N ASP A 71 -0.44 3.95 10.33
CA ASP A 71 -1.59 4.80 10.67
C ASP A 71 -2.75 3.96 11.24
N ALA A 72 -3.04 2.80 10.65
CA ALA A 72 -4.07 1.91 11.18
C ALA A 72 -3.76 1.44 12.61
N MET A 73 -2.51 1.07 12.89
CA MET A 73 -2.07 0.71 14.25
C MET A 73 -2.19 1.89 15.23
N MET A 74 -1.84 3.10 14.79
CA MET A 74 -2.00 4.31 15.61
C MET A 74 -3.48 4.57 15.93
N LYS A 75 -4.36 4.45 14.93
CA LYS A 75 -5.81 4.63 15.11
C LYS A 75 -6.44 3.59 16.04
N ILE A 76 -6.00 2.34 15.98
CA ILE A 76 -6.39 1.30 16.96
C ILE A 76 -5.91 1.70 18.36
N GLY A 77 -4.67 2.18 18.49
CA GLY A 77 -4.13 2.71 19.75
C GLY A 77 -4.91 3.90 20.31
N GLU A 78 -5.42 4.77 19.44
CA GLU A 78 -6.27 5.93 19.80
C GLU A 78 -7.71 5.56 20.15
N GLY A 79 -8.11 4.31 20.01
CA GLY A 79 -9.42 3.80 20.44
C GLY A 79 -10.35 3.39 19.31
N SER A 80 -9.91 3.36 18.06
CA SER A 80 -10.71 2.76 17.00
C SER A 80 -10.85 1.26 17.25
N GLU A 81 -12.04 0.70 17.07
CA GLU A 81 -12.28 -0.73 17.28
C GLU A 81 -11.82 -1.55 16.08
N ASN A 82 -12.18 -1.08 14.88
CA ASN A 82 -11.93 -1.78 13.63
C ASN A 82 -11.48 -0.82 12.54
N ILE A 83 -10.46 -1.21 11.77
CA ILE A 83 -9.96 -0.45 10.64
C ILE A 83 -9.75 -1.39 9.45
N LEU A 84 -10.39 -1.08 8.34
CA LEU A 84 -10.08 -1.70 7.06
C LEU A 84 -8.83 -1.03 6.49
N VAL A 85 -7.75 -1.79 6.36
CA VAL A 85 -6.49 -1.34 5.77
C VAL A 85 -6.12 -2.23 4.59
N GLY A 86 -5.65 -1.64 3.49
CA GLY A 86 -5.25 -2.42 2.32
C GLY A 86 -4.45 -1.65 1.30
N ALA A 87 -3.88 -2.37 0.36
CA ALA A 87 -3.16 -1.80 -0.77
C ALA A 87 -3.73 -2.29 -2.10
N ILE A 88 -3.66 -1.42 -3.09
CA ILE A 88 -4.11 -1.69 -4.44
C ILE A 88 -3.11 -1.09 -5.41
N ASP A 89 -2.61 -1.90 -6.32
CA ASP A 89 -1.81 -1.42 -7.44
C ASP A 89 -2.25 -2.08 -8.73
N GLU A 90 -2.30 -1.30 -9.79
CA GLU A 90 -2.66 -1.70 -11.13
C GLU A 90 -1.43 -1.61 -12.03
N MET A 91 -1.28 -2.55 -12.97
CA MET A 91 -0.21 -2.57 -13.94
C MET A 91 -0.76 -2.60 -15.35
N THR A 92 -0.64 -1.51 -16.08
CA THR A 92 -0.99 -1.45 -17.49
C THR A 92 0.19 -1.86 -18.38
N GLU A 93 -0.08 -2.27 -19.61
CA GLU A 93 0.93 -2.60 -20.62
C GLU A 93 1.85 -1.40 -20.89
N THR A 94 1.30 -0.20 -20.96
CA THR A 94 2.06 1.05 -21.14
C THR A 94 3.03 1.28 -19.99
N CYS A 95 2.53 1.20 -18.75
CA CYS A 95 3.35 1.39 -17.57
C CYS A 95 4.45 0.31 -17.46
N TYR A 96 4.11 -0.94 -17.71
CA TYR A 96 5.07 -2.04 -17.76
C TYR A 96 6.19 -1.78 -18.78
N THR A 97 5.83 -1.37 -20.01
CA THR A 97 6.78 -1.07 -21.06
C THR A 97 7.71 0.08 -20.67
N ILE A 98 7.19 1.14 -20.07
CA ILE A 98 7.99 2.28 -19.60
C ILE A 98 8.96 1.82 -18.52
N GLN A 99 8.49 1.10 -17.49
CA GLN A 99 9.34 0.60 -16.41
C GLN A 99 10.42 -0.34 -16.90
N GLN A 100 10.10 -1.22 -17.87
CA GLN A 100 11.06 -2.12 -18.50
C GLN A 100 12.16 -1.34 -19.23
N ARG A 101 11.80 -0.33 -20.04
CA ARG A 101 12.75 0.54 -20.74
C ARG A 101 13.65 1.33 -19.80
N LEU A 102 13.13 1.75 -18.67
CA LEU A 102 13.89 2.42 -17.61
C LEU A 102 14.79 1.45 -16.82
N GLY A 103 14.71 0.15 -17.08
CA GLY A 103 15.49 -0.86 -16.38
C GLY A 103 15.06 -1.12 -14.94
N MET A 104 13.84 -0.69 -14.56
CA MET A 104 13.30 -0.86 -13.20
C MET A 104 12.87 -2.30 -12.91
N LEU A 105 12.56 -3.09 -13.94
CA LEU A 105 12.08 -4.48 -13.84
C LEU A 105 13.16 -5.53 -14.11
N LYS A 106 14.45 -5.20 -13.97
CA LYS A 106 15.53 -6.17 -14.19
C LYS A 106 15.45 -7.31 -13.17
N GLY A 107 15.08 -8.51 -13.64
CA GLY A 107 14.98 -9.72 -12.81
C GLY A 107 13.80 -9.71 -11.83
N ILE A 108 12.81 -8.86 -12.08
CA ILE A 108 11.58 -8.75 -11.28
C ILE A 108 10.40 -8.92 -12.24
N GLU A 109 9.46 -9.78 -11.87
CA GLU A 109 8.15 -9.83 -12.53
C GLU A 109 7.26 -8.74 -11.94
N ALA A 110 6.69 -7.92 -12.81
CA ALA A 110 5.69 -6.95 -12.41
C ALA A 110 4.33 -7.63 -12.29
N GLY A 111 3.54 -7.19 -11.32
CA GLY A 111 2.19 -7.69 -11.10
C GLY A 111 1.26 -6.57 -10.66
N GLU A 112 -0.01 -6.88 -10.63
CA GLU A 112 -1.06 -6.04 -10.07
C GLU A 112 -1.84 -6.82 -9.02
N GLY A 113 -2.53 -6.12 -8.14
CA GLY A 113 -3.33 -6.78 -7.13
C GLY A 113 -3.96 -5.83 -6.12
N ALA A 114 -4.87 -6.40 -5.34
CA ALA A 114 -5.49 -5.74 -4.21
C ALA A 114 -5.53 -6.70 -3.02
N GLN A 115 -5.11 -6.22 -1.86
CA GLN A 115 -5.18 -6.99 -0.63
C GLN A 115 -5.67 -6.09 0.51
N PHE A 116 -6.67 -6.57 1.25
CA PHE A 116 -7.25 -5.86 2.39
C PHE A 116 -7.26 -6.73 3.63
N PHE A 117 -7.07 -6.08 4.77
CA PHE A 117 -7.13 -6.69 6.10
C PHE A 117 -8.03 -5.86 7.00
N LEU A 118 -8.76 -6.53 7.87
CA LEU A 118 -9.45 -5.89 8.97
C LEU A 118 -8.56 -5.95 10.21
N LEU A 119 -8.05 -4.80 10.63
CA LEU A 119 -7.37 -4.66 11.91
C LEU A 119 -8.41 -4.40 12.99
N SER A 120 -8.29 -5.12 14.11
CA SER A 120 -9.12 -4.90 15.30
C SER A 120 -8.25 -4.88 16.55
N ARG A 121 -8.74 -4.18 17.57
CA ARG A 121 -8.07 -4.10 18.88
C ARG A 121 -8.06 -5.44 19.59
N GLU A 122 -9.17 -6.16 19.50
CA GLU A 122 -9.35 -7.45 20.12
C GLU A 122 -9.35 -8.54 19.06
N ALA A 123 -8.84 -9.70 19.43
CA ALA A 123 -8.88 -10.85 18.54
C ALA A 123 -10.35 -11.24 18.30
N GLY A 124 -10.74 -11.30 17.02
CA GLY A 124 -12.03 -11.86 16.62
C GLY A 124 -12.07 -13.38 16.80
N GLU A 125 -13.15 -13.99 16.33
CA GLU A 125 -13.32 -15.46 16.43
C GLU A 125 -12.23 -16.25 15.69
N HIS A 126 -11.71 -15.69 14.59
CA HIS A 126 -10.68 -16.32 13.75
C HIS A 126 -9.57 -15.33 13.39
N PRO A 127 -8.69 -14.94 14.33
CA PRO A 127 -7.59 -14.05 14.04
C PRO A 127 -6.57 -14.75 13.12
N LEU A 128 -6.11 -14.06 12.08
CA LEU A 128 -5.08 -14.58 11.17
C LEU A 128 -3.68 -14.41 11.75
N ALA A 129 -3.42 -13.26 12.38
CA ALA A 129 -2.15 -12.91 12.98
C ALA A 129 -2.30 -11.74 13.96
N GLU A 130 -1.31 -11.54 14.79
CA GLU A 130 -1.13 -10.35 15.62
C GLU A 130 0.07 -9.56 15.10
N ILE A 131 -0.10 -8.22 14.93
CA ILE A 131 0.98 -7.34 14.50
C ILE A 131 1.63 -6.76 15.74
N GLN A 132 2.86 -7.19 16.03
CA GLN A 132 3.63 -6.74 17.18
C GLN A 132 4.29 -5.38 16.96
N GLY A 133 4.63 -5.05 15.73
CA GLY A 133 5.27 -3.77 15.43
C GLY A 133 5.58 -3.59 13.96
N ILE A 134 5.94 -2.36 13.62
CA ILE A 134 6.40 -1.98 12.28
C ILE A 134 7.56 -0.98 12.41
N GLU A 135 8.55 -1.10 11.56
CA GLU A 135 9.63 -0.13 11.42
C GLU A 135 9.91 0.12 9.95
N THR A 136 9.94 1.37 9.55
CA THR A 136 10.28 1.81 8.18
C THR A 136 11.53 2.66 8.20
N PHE A 137 12.31 2.62 7.12
CA PHE A 137 13.48 3.47 6.96
C PHE A 137 13.71 3.83 5.49
N ILE A 138 14.36 4.96 5.25
CA ILE A 138 14.66 5.50 3.91
C ILE A 138 16.17 5.56 3.71
N GLY A 139 16.61 5.39 2.48
CA GLY A 139 18.00 5.49 2.05
C GLY A 139 18.69 4.14 1.91
N LYS A 140 19.88 4.18 1.27
CA LYS A 140 20.72 2.99 1.15
C LYS A 140 21.29 2.62 2.52
N GLN A 141 21.15 1.36 2.86
CA GLN A 141 21.70 0.77 4.08
C GLN A 141 22.69 -0.31 3.71
N THR A 142 23.73 -0.45 4.48
CA THR A 142 24.63 -1.61 4.41
C THR A 142 23.96 -2.83 5.06
N THR A 143 24.50 -4.01 4.79
CA THR A 143 24.01 -5.26 5.40
C THR A 143 24.11 -5.20 6.93
N GLU A 144 25.17 -4.62 7.44
CA GLU A 144 25.44 -4.45 8.87
C GLU A 144 24.43 -3.50 9.53
N GLU A 145 24.09 -2.41 8.85
CA GLU A 145 23.08 -1.46 9.32
C GLU A 145 21.70 -2.10 9.37
N ILE A 146 21.32 -2.85 8.30
CA ILE A 146 20.05 -3.60 8.26
C ILE A 146 20.01 -4.62 9.41
N SER A 147 21.06 -5.41 9.58
CA SER A 147 21.15 -6.41 10.66
C SER A 147 20.99 -5.78 12.03
N SER A 148 21.70 -4.66 12.27
CA SER A 148 21.63 -3.93 13.52
C SER A 148 20.24 -3.33 13.79
N ARG A 149 19.52 -2.91 12.74
CA ARG A 149 18.14 -2.43 12.85
C ARG A 149 17.18 -3.56 13.20
N ILE A 150 17.29 -4.70 12.53
CA ILE A 150 16.46 -5.89 12.81
C ILE A 150 16.63 -6.30 14.27
N ILE A 151 17.87 -6.42 14.76
CA ILE A 151 18.14 -6.80 16.15
C ILE A 151 17.50 -5.80 17.12
N ARG A 152 17.69 -4.51 16.89
CA ARG A 152 17.09 -3.47 17.76
C ARG A 152 15.55 -3.48 17.70
N PHE A 153 14.97 -3.71 16.52
CA PHE A 153 13.53 -3.83 16.36
C PHE A 153 12.98 -5.01 17.17
N LEU A 154 13.62 -6.19 17.07
CA LEU A 154 13.24 -7.35 17.87
C LEU A 154 13.33 -7.06 19.37
N GLN A 155 14.45 -6.51 19.84
CA GLN A 155 14.66 -6.18 21.26
C GLN A 155 13.60 -5.19 21.80
N ARG A 156 13.20 -4.18 21.01
CA ARG A 156 12.12 -3.25 21.41
C ARG A 156 10.77 -3.95 21.58
N ASN A 157 10.56 -5.04 20.88
CA ASN A 157 9.34 -5.86 20.96
C ASN A 157 9.50 -7.05 21.91
N GLY A 158 10.59 -7.09 22.72
CA GLY A 158 10.82 -8.15 23.70
C GLY A 158 11.22 -9.50 23.10
N LEU A 159 11.72 -9.51 21.87
CA LEU A 159 12.08 -10.70 21.10
C LEU A 159 13.60 -10.76 20.85
N GLU A 160 14.10 -11.96 20.69
CA GLU A 160 15.46 -12.25 20.23
C GLU A 160 15.42 -12.97 18.87
N CYS A 161 16.56 -13.04 18.17
CA CYS A 161 16.64 -13.71 16.86
C CYS A 161 16.23 -15.18 16.90
N GLN A 162 16.45 -15.87 18.02
CA GLN A 162 16.06 -17.27 18.21
C GLN A 162 14.54 -17.48 18.32
N ASP A 163 13.78 -16.44 18.65
CA ASP A 163 12.32 -16.49 18.74
C ASP A 163 11.65 -16.40 17.36
N ILE A 164 12.42 -16.04 16.32
CA ILE A 164 11.92 -15.90 14.96
C ILE A 164 11.92 -17.25 14.25
N GLN A 165 10.75 -17.76 13.94
CA GLN A 165 10.58 -19.00 13.22
C GLN A 165 10.66 -18.84 11.70
N TRP A 166 10.21 -17.69 11.17
CA TRP A 166 10.15 -17.41 9.74
C TRP A 166 10.64 -16.00 9.43
N LEU A 167 11.47 -15.89 8.41
CA LEU A 167 11.87 -14.61 7.82
C LEU A 167 11.41 -14.59 6.36
N VAL A 168 10.41 -13.75 6.06
CA VAL A 168 9.92 -13.55 4.69
C VAL A 168 10.60 -12.33 4.11
N THR A 169 11.36 -12.50 3.04
CA THR A 169 12.02 -11.42 2.32
C THR A 169 11.30 -11.16 1.00
N GLY A 170 11.10 -9.91 0.63
CA GLY A 170 10.52 -9.52 -0.66
C GLY A 170 11.47 -9.70 -1.86
N LYS A 171 12.46 -10.59 -1.75
CA LYS A 171 13.37 -10.88 -2.86
C LYS A 171 12.71 -11.90 -3.79
N ASN A 172 12.26 -11.43 -4.95
CA ASN A 172 11.93 -12.30 -6.05
C ASN A 172 13.23 -12.86 -6.63
N LYS A 173 13.29 -14.17 -6.79
CA LYS A 173 14.40 -14.82 -7.48
C LYS A 173 14.21 -14.78 -8.98
#